data_587174b781b22acbb99d5008a46ddc02
#
_entry.id   587174b781b22acbb99d5008a46ddc02
#
_cell.length_a   1.000
_cell.length_b   1.000
_cell.length_c   1.000
_cell.angle_alpha   90.00
_cell.angle_beta   90.00
_cell.angle_gamma   90.00
#
_symmetry.space_group_name_H-M   'P 1'
#
loop_
_entity.id
_entity.type
_entity.pdbx_description
1 polymer ?
#
loop_
_entity_poly.entity_id
_entity_poly.type
_entity_poly.pdbx_seq_one_letter_code
_entity_poly.pdbx_strand_id
1 'polypeptide(L)'
;MSASRRSGTTDELGPDEPEPEPEREGPEDSGGSDLLAALLDGMDAALCAFDADGFVTHWNREAERILGWSAAEAVGRHGFAGWAVREADADEVEGRLMAAMHAPGRQVHEFALLTKDGGRVLVRTQSAAVRGPDGKPAGVYCAFSEVHAQIDLERSIALSEALFEDAAWGVVLVDADLRPAVVNAHAARALGIGRTSALGRPLGELLAQGVEDLEGALTHVLAEGAPPAPAEMWVSVRTAEGEQRQCWRSGFVRLASPLAEEPVPLGVGWLFQDVTQAKQGEQEAAMLRFRANQLHRAARAAAECEDPAEAATVHLDFALAGFADHAVIDRVVGGSRADGDVGPVRLVRIAATPAGTPGPSLLTGAAGLPVRYEEGHPALQCVVRAGSVRADAGSVPPDRARAWALDRQWPGDAVHALCAVLRSRGRTLGVVTFLRGPGRNRFERADATYAEDVAVRIAAALDLTGLLRER
;
A
#
# COMPACT_ATOMS: atom_id res chain seq x y z
N MET A 1 42.96 49.49 39.70
CA MET A 1 43.22 50.23 40.94
C MET A 1 43.91 49.27 41.91
N SER A 2 45.16 49.50 42.04
CA SER A 2 45.98 49.81 43.23
C SER A 2 46.32 48.56 44.01
N ALA A 3 47.52 48.02 43.89
CA ALA A 3 48.82 48.47 44.50
C ALA A 3 48.85 48.24 46.02
N SER A 4 49.74 47.47 46.56
CA SER A 4 51.03 47.88 47.08
C SER A 4 51.61 46.81 47.95
N ARG A 5 52.82 46.27 47.75
CA ARG A 5 54.17 46.60 48.24
C ARG A 5 54.32 46.58 49.77
N ARG A 6 55.23 45.77 50.24
CA ARG A 6 56.55 46.01 50.84
C ARG A 6 56.93 44.87 51.77
N SER A 7 58.04 44.26 51.72
CA SER A 7 59.47 44.52 51.78
C SER A 7 60.08 44.30 53.17
N GLY A 8 61.20 43.56 53.20
CA GLY A 8 62.32 43.66 54.05
C GLY A 8 62.34 42.63 55.17
N THR A 9 63.41 42.07 55.61
CA THR A 9 64.84 42.34 55.51
C THR A 9 65.66 41.13 56.07
N THR A 10 66.71 40.79 55.43
CA THR A 10 68.00 40.17 55.84
C THR A 10 68.18 39.85 57.35
N ASP A 11 68.68 38.68 57.63
CA ASP A 11 69.99 38.57 58.36
C ASP A 11 70.72 37.24 58.13
N GLU A 12 72.04 37.34 58.19
CA GLU A 12 73.09 36.37 57.87
C GLU A 12 73.25 35.35 58.95
N LEU A 13 73.82 34.20 58.63
CA LEU A 13 75.11 33.68 59.14
C LEU A 13 75.20 32.14 59.14
N GLY A 14 76.16 31.62 58.39
CA GLY A 14 77.13 30.64 58.76
C GLY A 14 76.89 29.20 58.30
N PRO A 15 77.93 28.57 57.80
CA PRO A 15 77.82 27.34 57.08
C PRO A 15 77.89 26.11 58.03
N ASP A 16 77.06 25.11 57.70
CA ASP A 16 77.22 23.77 58.28
C ASP A 16 77.17 22.71 57.18
N GLU A 17 77.87 21.62 57.37
CA GLU A 17 78.34 20.58 56.48
C GLU A 17 77.15 19.80 55.83
N PRO A 18 77.37 19.13 54.70
CA PRO A 18 76.27 18.40 53.99
C PRO A 18 76.10 17.00 54.61
N GLU A 19 74.87 16.71 55.06
CA GLU A 19 74.41 15.34 55.27
C GLU A 19 74.11 14.64 53.95
N PRO A 20 74.27 13.33 53.82
CA PRO A 20 74.07 12.61 52.57
C PRO A 20 72.61 12.60 52.15
N GLU A 21 72.34 12.97 50.90
CA GLU A 21 71.01 12.87 50.24
C GLU A 21 70.55 11.41 50.27
N PRO A 22 69.27 11.15 50.58
CA PRO A 22 68.66 9.87 50.33
C PRO A 22 68.48 9.66 48.82
N GLU A 23 68.84 8.49 48.35
CA GLU A 23 68.62 8.01 46.99
C GLU A 23 67.19 8.29 46.58
N ARG A 24 66.98 9.08 45.51
CA ARG A 24 65.66 9.25 44.81
C ARG A 24 65.40 7.93 44.14
N GLU A 25 64.48 7.16 44.72
CA GLU A 25 63.73 6.16 43.95
C GLU A 25 63.09 6.89 42.77
N GLY A 26 63.39 6.46 41.53
CA GLY A 26 62.82 6.97 40.32
C GLY A 26 61.29 6.81 40.30
N PRO A 27 60.54 7.63 39.58
CA PRO A 27 59.09 7.46 39.47
C PRO A 27 58.85 6.10 38.85
N GLU A 28 58.28 5.19 39.61
CA GLU A 28 57.74 3.93 39.12
C GLU A 28 56.77 4.28 38.01
N ASP A 29 56.81 3.48 36.97
CA ASP A 29 56.06 3.54 35.68
C ASP A 29 54.52 3.30 35.86
N SER A 30 53.92 3.97 36.86
CA SER A 30 52.49 3.83 37.18
C SER A 30 51.60 4.55 36.20
N GLY A 31 52.09 5.61 35.55
CA GLY A 31 51.27 6.41 34.59
C GLY A 31 50.97 5.69 33.27
N GLY A 32 51.87 4.81 32.83
CA GLY A 32 51.66 4.01 31.61
C GLY A 32 50.65 2.88 31.78
N SER A 33 50.67 2.26 32.98
CA SER A 33 49.75 1.19 33.33
C SER A 33 48.30 1.68 33.46
N ASP A 34 48.11 2.85 34.12
CA ASP A 34 46.78 3.44 34.33
C ASP A 34 46.15 3.91 33.00
N LEU A 35 46.94 4.45 32.06
CA LEU A 35 46.46 4.86 30.75
C LEU A 35 46.04 3.64 29.90
N LEU A 36 46.81 2.55 29.94
CA LEU A 36 46.50 1.32 29.22
C LEU A 36 45.22 0.68 29.75
N ALA A 37 45.05 0.63 31.09
CA ALA A 37 43.83 0.14 31.71
C ALA A 37 42.62 0.99 31.32
N ALA A 38 42.72 2.32 31.31
CA ALA A 38 41.65 3.21 30.88
C ALA A 38 41.30 3.05 29.38
N LEU A 39 42.29 2.80 28.52
CA LEU A 39 42.06 2.50 27.11
C LEU A 39 41.31 1.18 26.91
N LEU A 40 41.69 0.12 27.64
CA LEU A 40 41.03 -1.18 27.58
C LEU A 40 39.59 -1.10 28.10
N ASP A 41 39.34 -0.31 29.14
CA ASP A 41 37.98 -0.08 29.67
C ASP A 41 37.09 0.80 28.79
N GLY A 42 37.69 1.62 27.95
CA GLY A 42 36.99 2.46 26.98
C GLY A 42 36.60 1.75 25.66
N MET A 43 36.95 0.49 25.50
CA MET A 43 36.62 -0.27 24.29
C MET A 43 35.24 -0.90 24.37
N ASP A 44 34.48 -0.83 23.28
CA ASP A 44 33.16 -1.46 23.13
C ASP A 44 33.21 -3.00 22.96
N ALA A 45 34.39 -3.61 23.01
CA ALA A 45 34.59 -5.04 22.94
C ALA A 45 35.03 -5.60 24.30
N ALA A 46 34.43 -6.71 24.69
CA ALA A 46 34.89 -7.42 25.88
C ALA A 46 36.33 -7.96 25.67
N LEU A 47 37.19 -7.70 26.57
CA LEU A 47 38.61 -8.11 26.53
C LEU A 47 39.00 -8.85 27.78
N CYS A 48 39.68 -9.98 27.59
CA CYS A 48 40.44 -10.65 28.63
C CYS A 48 41.81 -11.07 28.10
N ALA A 49 42.77 -11.20 28.98
CA ALA A 49 44.08 -11.75 28.63
C ALA A 49 44.48 -12.81 29.64
N PHE A 50 45.26 -13.78 29.15
CA PHE A 50 45.82 -14.88 29.91
C PHE A 50 47.35 -14.84 29.80
N ASP A 51 48.05 -15.20 30.85
CA ASP A 51 49.49 -15.43 30.82
C ASP A 51 49.82 -16.76 30.14
N ALA A 52 51.14 -17.11 30.12
CA ALA A 52 51.62 -18.34 29.53
C ALA A 52 51.13 -19.61 30.26
N ASP A 53 50.77 -19.49 31.51
CA ASP A 53 50.28 -20.56 32.37
C ASP A 53 48.74 -20.61 32.41
N GLY A 54 48.04 -19.74 31.66
CA GLY A 54 46.60 -19.73 31.53
C GLY A 54 45.87 -18.96 32.63
N PHE A 55 46.56 -18.16 33.46
CA PHE A 55 45.90 -17.31 34.43
C PHE A 55 45.38 -16.01 33.80
N VAL A 56 44.17 -15.58 34.16
CA VAL A 56 43.58 -14.31 33.73
C VAL A 56 44.40 -13.15 34.27
N THR A 57 44.98 -12.33 33.41
CA THR A 57 45.79 -11.15 33.79
C THR A 57 45.04 -9.84 33.60
N HIS A 58 44.13 -9.79 32.65
CA HIS A 58 43.34 -8.59 32.35
C HIS A 58 41.88 -8.96 32.08
N TRP A 59 40.96 -8.05 32.52
CA TRP A 59 39.53 -8.19 32.39
C TRP A 59 38.92 -6.81 32.34
N ASN A 60 38.37 -6.41 31.18
CA ASN A 60 37.84 -5.06 31.01
C ASN A 60 36.38 -4.94 31.44
N ARG A 61 35.90 -3.71 31.51
CA ARG A 61 34.51 -3.37 31.90
C ARG A 61 33.45 -4.03 31.02
N GLU A 62 33.70 -4.19 29.74
CA GLU A 62 32.76 -4.83 28.83
C GLU A 62 32.66 -6.34 29.06
N ALA A 63 33.78 -6.99 29.44
CA ALA A 63 33.76 -8.38 29.88
C ALA A 63 32.96 -8.57 31.19
N GLU A 64 33.11 -7.61 32.14
CA GLU A 64 32.24 -7.57 33.34
C GLU A 64 30.78 -7.44 32.99
N ARG A 65 30.42 -6.56 32.04
CA ARG A 65 29.04 -6.33 31.62
C ARG A 65 28.41 -7.59 31.01
N ILE A 66 29.13 -8.28 30.13
CA ILE A 66 28.62 -9.48 29.42
C ILE A 66 28.53 -10.68 30.36
N LEU A 67 29.54 -10.91 31.18
CA LEU A 67 29.63 -12.15 31.98
C LEU A 67 29.24 -11.95 33.44
N GLY A 68 29.13 -10.72 33.93
CA GLY A 68 28.73 -10.39 35.30
C GLY A 68 29.82 -10.61 36.35
N TRP A 69 31.03 -11.08 35.98
CA TRP A 69 32.18 -11.22 36.86
C TRP A 69 33.00 -9.95 36.84
N SER A 70 33.28 -9.37 37.99
CA SER A 70 34.16 -8.20 38.08
C SER A 70 35.63 -8.55 37.82
N ALA A 71 36.45 -7.55 37.42
CA ALA A 71 37.89 -7.75 37.26
C ALA A 71 38.53 -8.32 38.51
N ALA A 72 38.15 -7.83 39.70
CA ALA A 72 38.65 -8.32 40.99
C ALA A 72 38.32 -9.80 41.23
N GLU A 73 37.25 -10.31 40.65
CA GLU A 73 36.86 -11.73 40.78
C GLU A 73 37.44 -12.61 39.67
N ALA A 74 37.72 -12.05 38.48
CA ALA A 74 38.20 -12.80 37.32
C ALA A 74 39.73 -12.88 37.26
N VAL A 75 40.43 -11.79 37.52
CA VAL A 75 41.90 -11.73 37.46
C VAL A 75 42.52 -12.66 38.51
N GLY A 76 43.53 -13.42 38.10
CA GLY A 76 44.20 -14.42 38.90
C GLY A 76 43.53 -15.79 38.92
N ARG A 77 42.37 -15.97 38.25
CA ARG A 77 41.80 -17.31 38.04
C ARG A 77 42.48 -18.02 36.87
N HIS A 78 42.60 -19.35 36.98
CA HIS A 78 43.06 -20.17 35.86
C HIS A 78 41.93 -20.46 34.88
N GLY A 79 42.13 -20.15 33.60
CA GLY A 79 41.17 -20.39 32.51
C GLY A 79 39.76 -19.89 32.82
N PHE A 80 38.79 -20.55 32.21
CA PHE A 80 37.35 -20.31 32.43
C PHE A 80 36.68 -21.48 33.18
N ALA A 81 37.39 -22.55 33.45
CA ALA A 81 36.86 -23.76 34.06
C ALA A 81 36.22 -23.52 35.43
N GLY A 82 35.02 -24.04 35.62
CA GLY A 82 34.33 -24.03 36.91
C GLY A 82 33.70 -22.69 37.32
N TRP A 83 33.83 -21.62 36.49
CA TRP A 83 33.20 -20.32 36.76
C TRP A 83 32.60 -19.65 35.53
N ALA A 84 33.31 -19.55 34.42
CA ALA A 84 32.82 -18.92 33.20
C ALA A 84 32.53 -19.93 32.04
N VAL A 85 32.84 -21.22 32.26
CA VAL A 85 32.54 -22.32 31.31
C VAL A 85 32.08 -23.52 32.12
N ARG A 86 31.20 -24.35 31.56
CA ARG A 86 30.82 -25.63 32.14
C ARG A 86 32.03 -26.55 32.21
N GLU A 87 32.16 -27.32 33.27
CA GLU A 87 33.27 -28.26 33.48
C GLU A 87 33.47 -29.22 32.30
N ALA A 88 32.38 -29.66 31.69
CA ALA A 88 32.41 -30.54 30.51
C ALA A 88 33.00 -29.89 29.25
N ASP A 89 32.93 -28.56 29.11
CA ASP A 89 33.40 -27.80 27.95
C ASP A 89 34.74 -27.10 28.22
N ALA A 90 35.27 -27.18 29.45
CA ALA A 90 36.38 -26.39 29.91
C ALA A 90 37.68 -26.71 29.16
N ASP A 91 38.04 -27.99 29.04
CA ASP A 91 39.25 -28.44 28.34
C ASP A 91 39.26 -28.03 26.87
N GLU A 92 38.11 -28.06 26.19
CA GLU A 92 37.96 -27.66 24.81
C GLU A 92 38.15 -26.15 24.62
N VAL A 93 37.52 -25.35 25.47
CA VAL A 93 37.57 -23.88 25.41
C VAL A 93 38.99 -23.42 25.74
N GLU A 94 39.60 -23.94 26.81
CA GLU A 94 40.94 -23.60 27.23
C GLU A 94 41.95 -24.03 26.17
N GLY A 95 41.88 -25.26 25.68
CA GLY A 95 42.75 -25.77 24.62
C GLY A 95 42.74 -24.91 23.37
N ARG A 96 41.55 -24.44 22.93
CA ARG A 96 41.42 -23.57 21.76
C ARG A 96 41.92 -22.15 22.01
N LEU A 97 41.70 -21.59 23.19
CA LEU A 97 42.19 -20.26 23.56
C LEU A 97 43.71 -20.26 23.66
N MET A 98 44.30 -21.23 24.37
CA MET A 98 45.76 -21.33 24.57
C MET A 98 46.50 -21.75 23.30
N ALA A 99 45.86 -22.48 22.38
CA ALA A 99 46.45 -22.78 21.06
C ALA A 99 46.74 -21.51 20.25
N ALA A 100 45.99 -20.40 20.46
CA ALA A 100 46.27 -19.11 19.84
C ALA A 100 47.65 -18.55 20.18
N MET A 101 48.29 -18.98 21.29
CA MET A 101 49.63 -18.58 21.67
C MET A 101 50.68 -19.00 20.62
N HIS A 102 50.46 -20.13 19.98
CA HIS A 102 51.42 -20.73 19.04
C HIS A 102 50.95 -20.62 17.58
N ALA A 103 49.69 -20.20 17.34
CA ALA A 103 49.11 -20.04 16.04
C ALA A 103 49.52 -18.70 15.39
N PRO A 104 49.74 -18.65 14.05
CA PRO A 104 49.99 -17.39 13.37
C PRO A 104 48.66 -16.62 13.20
N GLY A 105 48.68 -15.32 13.50
CA GLY A 105 47.53 -14.42 13.31
C GLY A 105 46.46 -14.59 14.38
N ARG A 106 45.25 -14.03 14.06
CA ARG A 106 44.10 -14.11 14.96
C ARG A 106 43.32 -15.40 14.73
N GLN A 107 42.96 -16.04 15.82
CA GLN A 107 42.09 -17.22 15.80
C GLN A 107 40.68 -16.81 16.18
N VAL A 108 39.66 -17.30 15.42
CA VAL A 108 38.24 -16.98 15.67
C VAL A 108 37.53 -18.27 16.10
N HIS A 109 36.89 -18.22 17.25
CA HIS A 109 36.10 -19.34 17.78
C HIS A 109 34.79 -18.85 18.35
N GLU A 110 33.81 -19.72 18.46
CA GLU A 110 32.55 -19.47 19.14
C GLU A 110 32.44 -20.42 20.32
N PHE A 111 32.19 -19.85 21.49
CA PHE A 111 32.04 -20.58 22.75
C PHE A 111 30.77 -20.16 23.48
N ALA A 112 30.20 -21.11 24.22
CA ALA A 112 29.17 -20.79 25.19
C ALA A 112 29.79 -20.55 26.56
N LEU A 113 29.80 -19.32 27.03
CA LEU A 113 30.25 -18.93 28.33
C LEU A 113 29.10 -18.89 29.35
N LEU A 114 29.43 -18.98 30.64
CA LEU A 114 28.49 -18.86 31.74
C LEU A 114 28.61 -17.48 32.36
N THR A 115 27.47 -16.85 32.56
CA THR A 115 27.37 -15.63 33.35
C THR A 115 27.39 -15.94 34.86
N LYS A 116 27.71 -14.96 35.69
CA LYS A 116 27.79 -15.12 37.16
C LYS A 116 26.46 -15.56 37.79
N ASP A 117 25.34 -15.18 37.20
CA ASP A 117 23.97 -15.58 37.59
C ASP A 117 23.57 -16.99 37.11
N GLY A 118 24.49 -17.69 36.41
CA GLY A 118 24.27 -19.04 35.87
C GLY A 118 23.60 -19.07 34.49
N GLY A 119 23.40 -17.92 33.83
CA GLY A 119 22.97 -17.81 32.47
C GLY A 119 24.02 -18.35 31.49
N ARG A 120 23.61 -18.57 30.21
CA ARG A 120 24.50 -19.03 29.15
C ARG A 120 24.51 -18.00 28.03
N VAL A 121 25.69 -17.51 27.67
CA VAL A 121 25.90 -16.55 26.59
C VAL A 121 26.79 -17.18 25.52
N LEU A 122 26.35 -17.18 24.28
CA LEU A 122 27.19 -17.56 23.15
C LEU A 122 28.01 -16.34 22.73
N VAL A 123 29.33 -16.49 22.74
CA VAL A 123 30.25 -15.44 22.34
C VAL A 123 31.08 -15.86 21.15
N ARG A 124 31.36 -14.91 20.26
CA ARG A 124 32.39 -15.05 19.23
C ARG A 124 33.65 -14.41 19.73
N THR A 125 34.73 -15.19 19.78
CA THR A 125 36.03 -14.78 20.31
C THR A 125 37.03 -14.58 19.19
N GLN A 126 37.90 -13.60 19.35
CA GLN A 126 39.09 -13.37 18.54
C GLN A 126 40.30 -13.39 19.47
N SER A 127 41.13 -14.40 19.37
CA SER A 127 42.30 -14.56 20.23
C SER A 127 43.61 -14.52 19.44
N ALA A 128 44.64 -13.96 20.02
CA ALA A 128 45.98 -13.97 19.42
C ALA A 128 47.06 -13.91 20.54
N ALA A 129 48.28 -14.35 20.19
CA ALA A 129 49.42 -14.33 21.07
C ALA A 129 49.82 -12.90 21.49
N VAL A 130 50.09 -12.71 22.76
CA VAL A 130 50.86 -11.57 23.31
C VAL A 130 52.30 -11.98 23.37
N ARG A 131 53.22 -11.16 22.85
CA ARG A 131 54.66 -11.45 22.84
C ARG A 131 55.37 -10.57 23.84
N GLY A 132 56.25 -11.15 24.59
CA GLY A 132 57.12 -10.45 25.50
C GLY A 132 58.22 -9.67 24.77
N PRO A 133 59.05 -8.90 25.50
CA PRO A 133 60.18 -8.13 24.98
C PRO A 133 61.23 -9.00 24.25
N ASP A 134 61.33 -10.27 24.60
CA ASP A 134 62.19 -11.28 23.99
C ASP A 134 61.61 -11.92 22.73
N GLY A 135 60.42 -11.50 22.28
CA GLY A 135 59.71 -12.01 21.13
C GLY A 135 59.04 -13.37 21.33
N LYS A 136 59.15 -13.98 22.52
CA LYS A 136 58.48 -15.23 22.87
C LYS A 136 57.00 -14.98 23.24
N PRO A 137 56.14 -15.98 23.04
CA PRO A 137 54.77 -15.89 23.51
C PRO A 137 54.75 -15.71 25.04
N ALA A 138 54.13 -14.65 25.53
CA ALA A 138 53.96 -14.32 26.93
C ALA A 138 52.53 -14.56 27.45
N GLY A 139 51.61 -14.82 26.54
CA GLY A 139 50.21 -15.06 26.85
C GLY A 139 49.31 -14.94 25.64
N VAL A 140 48.00 -14.88 25.87
CA VAL A 140 46.95 -14.74 24.85
C VAL A 140 46.03 -13.61 25.27
N TYR A 141 45.72 -12.70 24.33
CA TYR A 141 44.55 -11.85 24.51
C TYR A 141 43.35 -12.43 23.79
N CYS A 142 42.17 -12.22 24.30
CA CYS A 142 40.92 -12.65 23.74
C CYS A 142 39.92 -11.49 23.76
N ALA A 143 39.50 -11.03 22.58
CA ALA A 143 38.38 -10.13 22.42
C ALA A 143 37.14 -10.95 22.12
N PHE A 144 36.01 -10.67 22.74
CA PHE A 144 34.78 -11.39 22.50
C PHE A 144 33.55 -10.47 22.48
N SER A 145 32.52 -10.89 21.74
CA SER A 145 31.22 -10.22 21.67
C SER A 145 30.12 -11.25 21.73
N GLU A 146 28.96 -10.84 22.23
CA GLU A 146 27.77 -11.68 22.23
C GLU A 146 27.30 -11.98 20.79
N VAL A 147 27.16 -13.25 20.44
CA VAL A 147 26.67 -13.66 19.14
C VAL A 147 25.18 -13.37 19.01
N HIS A 148 24.42 -13.41 20.09
CA HIS A 148 22.99 -13.13 20.08
C HIS A 148 22.69 -11.69 19.67
N ALA A 149 23.44 -10.72 20.20
CA ALA A 149 23.26 -9.32 19.84
C ALA A 149 23.52 -9.07 18.34
N GLN A 150 24.53 -9.72 17.77
CA GLN A 150 24.81 -9.62 16.34
C GLN A 150 23.75 -10.33 15.50
N ILE A 151 23.29 -11.53 15.89
CA ILE A 151 22.22 -12.25 15.20
C ILE A 151 20.90 -11.47 15.26
N ASP A 152 20.58 -10.87 16.40
CA ASP A 152 19.37 -10.07 16.55
C ASP A 152 19.42 -8.79 15.71
N LEU A 153 20.60 -8.16 15.60
CA LEU A 153 20.81 -7.03 14.69
C LEU A 153 20.67 -7.48 13.20
N GLU A 154 21.32 -8.57 12.83
CA GLU A 154 21.22 -9.14 11.48
C GLU A 154 19.78 -9.53 11.14
N ARG A 155 19.04 -10.14 12.09
CA ARG A 155 17.60 -10.43 11.93
C ARG A 155 16.77 -9.18 11.79
N SER A 156 17.07 -8.14 12.59
CA SER A 156 16.35 -6.87 12.54
C SER A 156 16.57 -6.17 11.19
N ILE A 157 17.79 -6.17 10.68
CA ILE A 157 18.13 -5.62 9.38
C ILE A 157 17.43 -6.43 8.26
N ALA A 158 17.56 -7.76 8.28
CA ALA A 158 16.93 -8.64 7.30
C ALA A 158 15.40 -8.53 7.31
N LEU A 159 14.78 -8.43 8.49
CA LEU A 159 13.35 -8.21 8.63
C LEU A 159 12.94 -6.84 8.08
N SER A 160 13.70 -5.80 8.38
CA SER A 160 13.43 -4.45 7.88
C SER A 160 13.53 -4.39 6.35
N GLU A 161 14.54 -5.03 5.78
CA GLU A 161 14.75 -5.14 4.35
C GLU A 161 13.64 -5.95 3.68
N ALA A 162 13.27 -7.11 4.25
CA ALA A 162 12.17 -7.93 3.74
C ALA A 162 10.82 -7.19 3.83
N LEU A 163 10.53 -6.53 4.95
CA LEU A 163 9.31 -5.72 5.09
C LEU A 163 9.25 -4.56 4.11
N PHE A 164 10.39 -3.99 3.76
CA PHE A 164 10.46 -2.90 2.80
C PHE A 164 10.39 -3.40 1.35
N GLU A 165 11.21 -4.38 0.98
CA GLU A 165 11.38 -4.81 -0.42
C GLU A 165 10.30 -5.78 -0.89
N ASP A 166 9.96 -6.78 -0.05
CA ASP A 166 9.04 -7.87 -0.40
C ASP A 166 7.59 -7.58 -0.01
N ALA A 167 7.34 -6.40 0.58
CA ALA A 167 5.99 -6.00 0.92
C ALA A 167 5.07 -6.00 -0.31
N ALA A 168 3.85 -6.52 -0.16
CA ALA A 168 2.79 -6.44 -1.16
C ALA A 168 2.19 -5.02 -1.27
N TRP A 169 2.82 -4.03 -0.63
CA TRP A 169 2.44 -2.62 -0.58
C TRP A 169 3.53 -1.78 -1.21
N GLY A 170 3.13 -0.71 -1.90
CA GLY A 170 4.05 0.35 -2.28
C GLY A 170 4.49 1.08 -1.02
N VAL A 171 5.81 1.20 -0.82
CA VAL A 171 6.38 1.97 0.28
C VAL A 171 7.31 3.01 -0.32
N VAL A 172 7.04 4.27 0.01
CA VAL A 172 7.83 5.43 -0.41
C VAL A 172 8.15 6.25 0.83
N LEU A 173 9.42 6.50 1.08
CA LEU A 173 9.84 7.50 2.05
C LEU A 173 9.95 8.84 1.33
N VAL A 174 9.17 9.80 1.79
CA VAL A 174 9.12 11.15 1.24
C VAL A 174 9.80 12.09 2.23
N ASP A 175 10.70 12.93 1.75
CA ASP A 175 11.39 13.93 2.57
C ASP A 175 10.50 15.13 2.94
N ALA A 176 11.06 16.11 3.63
CA ALA A 176 10.35 17.31 4.04
C ALA A 176 9.92 18.21 2.85
N ASP A 177 10.59 18.07 1.71
CA ASP A 177 10.26 18.78 0.46
C ASP A 177 9.30 18.01 -0.44
N LEU A 178 8.64 16.98 0.10
CA LEU A 178 7.70 16.09 -0.57
C LEU A 178 8.29 15.33 -1.77
N ARG A 179 9.58 15.01 -1.69
CA ARG A 179 10.26 14.25 -2.75
C ARG A 179 10.56 12.83 -2.28
N PRO A 180 10.34 11.80 -3.13
CA PRO A 180 10.73 10.44 -2.83
C PRO A 180 12.23 10.33 -2.55
N ALA A 181 12.59 9.91 -1.34
CA ALA A 181 13.95 9.64 -0.92
C ALA A 181 14.29 8.15 -1.00
N VAL A 182 13.31 7.26 -0.75
CA VAL A 182 13.44 5.81 -0.88
C VAL A 182 12.15 5.25 -1.46
N VAL A 183 12.27 4.25 -2.34
CA VAL A 183 11.13 3.62 -3.03
C VAL A 183 11.35 2.11 -3.06
N ASN A 184 10.42 1.31 -2.58
CA ASN A 184 10.52 -0.15 -2.69
C ASN A 184 10.15 -0.66 -4.09
N ALA A 185 10.42 -1.93 -4.34
CA ALA A 185 10.16 -2.54 -5.64
C ALA A 185 8.67 -2.51 -6.05
N HIS A 186 7.75 -2.61 -5.09
CA HIS A 186 6.32 -2.57 -5.36
C HIS A 186 5.86 -1.16 -5.77
N ALA A 187 6.30 -0.12 -5.05
CA ALA A 187 5.99 1.26 -5.40
C ALA A 187 6.56 1.65 -6.77
N ALA A 188 7.80 1.26 -7.08
CA ALA A 188 8.41 1.52 -8.39
C ALA A 188 7.59 0.91 -9.54
N ARG A 189 7.11 -0.32 -9.38
CA ARG A 189 6.23 -0.97 -10.36
C ARG A 189 4.88 -0.27 -10.50
N ALA A 190 4.26 0.09 -9.38
CA ALA A 190 2.97 0.79 -9.38
C ALA A 190 3.07 2.18 -10.01
N LEU A 191 4.19 2.89 -9.81
CA LEU A 191 4.49 4.17 -10.43
C LEU A 191 4.95 4.05 -11.90
N GLY A 192 5.19 2.84 -12.40
CA GLY A 192 5.65 2.60 -13.77
C GLY A 192 7.05 3.11 -14.09
N ILE A 193 7.91 3.27 -13.08
CA ILE A 193 9.25 3.85 -13.20
C ILE A 193 10.31 3.03 -12.47
N GLY A 194 11.58 3.22 -12.86
CA GLY A 194 12.70 2.63 -12.13
C GLY A 194 12.87 3.27 -10.73
N ARG A 195 13.30 2.48 -9.75
CA ARG A 195 13.48 2.93 -8.35
C ARG A 195 14.33 4.19 -8.24
N THR A 196 15.51 4.17 -8.88
CA THR A 196 16.44 5.31 -8.88
C THR A 196 15.91 6.50 -9.65
N SER A 197 15.05 6.29 -10.64
CA SER A 197 14.46 7.35 -11.46
C SER A 197 13.34 8.11 -10.72
N ALA A 198 12.80 7.56 -9.63
CA ALA A 198 11.80 8.21 -8.81
C ALA A 198 12.41 9.21 -7.81
N LEU A 199 13.67 8.97 -7.40
CA LEU A 199 14.30 9.67 -6.29
C LEU A 199 14.48 11.16 -6.59
N GLY A 200 14.10 12.01 -5.63
CA GLY A 200 14.23 13.46 -5.69
C GLY A 200 13.31 14.17 -6.67
N ARG A 201 12.44 13.43 -7.39
CA ARG A 201 11.51 14.03 -8.36
C ARG A 201 10.25 14.55 -7.67
N PRO A 202 9.68 15.67 -8.13
CA PRO A 202 8.36 16.11 -7.68
C PRO A 202 7.28 15.05 -7.96
N LEU A 203 6.32 14.88 -7.06
CA LEU A 203 5.22 13.91 -7.23
C LEU A 203 4.38 14.19 -8.48
N GLY A 204 4.23 15.45 -8.88
CA GLY A 204 3.55 15.85 -10.11
C GLY A 204 4.23 15.41 -11.41
N GLU A 205 5.49 15.00 -11.37
CA GLU A 205 6.16 14.38 -12.52
C GLU A 205 5.87 12.86 -12.60
N LEU A 206 5.52 12.23 -11.48
CA LEU A 206 5.24 10.80 -11.37
C LEU A 206 3.75 10.52 -11.63
N LEU A 207 2.88 11.38 -11.13
CA LEU A 207 1.44 11.28 -11.26
C LEU A 207 0.90 12.34 -12.20
N ALA A 208 -0.12 12.03 -12.99
CA ALA A 208 -0.82 12.98 -13.84
C ALA A 208 -2.01 13.63 -13.13
N GLN A 209 -2.67 12.92 -12.21
CA GLN A 209 -3.80 13.40 -11.41
C GLN A 209 -3.74 12.85 -9.99
N GLY A 210 -4.40 13.53 -9.04
CA GLY A 210 -4.43 13.14 -7.63
C GLY A 210 -3.20 13.59 -6.83
N VAL A 211 -2.34 14.41 -7.44
CA VAL A 211 -1.11 14.94 -6.81
C VAL A 211 -1.45 15.86 -5.65
N GLU A 212 -2.40 16.78 -5.85
CA GLU A 212 -2.79 17.78 -4.84
C GLU A 212 -3.34 17.12 -3.57
N ASP A 213 -4.17 16.08 -3.72
CA ASP A 213 -4.70 15.32 -2.59
C ASP A 213 -3.59 14.60 -1.82
N LEU A 214 -2.63 14.00 -2.56
CA LEU A 214 -1.50 13.30 -1.97
C LEU A 214 -0.54 14.27 -1.26
N GLU A 215 -0.14 15.36 -1.90
CA GLU A 215 0.73 16.38 -1.31
C GLU A 215 0.08 17.06 -0.11
N GLY A 216 -1.24 17.30 -0.17
CA GLY A 216 -2.01 17.80 0.96
C GLY A 216 -1.99 16.84 2.15
N ALA A 217 -2.17 15.54 1.90
CA ALA A 217 -2.09 14.51 2.95
C ALA A 217 -0.68 14.40 3.56
N LEU A 218 0.36 14.41 2.72
CA LEU A 218 1.75 14.35 3.18
C LEU A 218 2.13 15.58 4.02
N THR A 219 1.73 16.78 3.57
CA THR A 219 1.96 18.04 4.30
C THR A 219 1.26 18.03 5.66
N HIS A 220 0.01 17.55 5.71
CA HIS A 220 -0.73 17.40 6.96
C HIS A 220 0.00 16.46 7.94
N VAL A 221 0.48 15.33 7.44
CA VAL A 221 1.22 14.34 8.27
C VAL A 221 2.54 14.92 8.80
N LEU A 222 3.26 15.70 8.01
CA LEU A 222 4.47 16.39 8.46
C LEU A 222 4.18 17.37 9.60
N ALA A 223 3.07 18.11 9.51
CA ALA A 223 2.69 19.12 10.50
C ALA A 223 2.06 18.50 11.75
N GLU A 224 1.04 17.68 11.59
CA GLU A 224 0.12 17.27 12.65
C GLU A 224 0.22 15.78 13.03
N GLY A 225 0.90 14.96 12.20
CA GLY A 225 1.01 13.52 12.38
C GLY A 225 0.04 12.72 11.49
N ALA A 226 0.20 11.40 11.53
CA ALA A 226 -0.55 10.50 10.66
C ALA A 226 -2.03 10.41 11.06
N PRO A 227 -2.96 10.40 10.08
CA PRO A 227 -4.37 10.18 10.35
C PRO A 227 -4.60 8.74 10.85
N PRO A 228 -5.65 8.51 11.67
CA PRO A 228 -5.91 7.22 12.30
C PRO A 228 -6.35 6.12 11.32
N ALA A 229 -6.79 6.49 10.12
CA ALA A 229 -7.27 5.56 9.11
C ALA A 229 -6.63 5.84 7.74
N PRO A 230 -6.39 4.79 6.94
CA PRO A 230 -5.95 4.95 5.56
C PRO A 230 -6.98 5.72 4.72
N ALA A 231 -6.50 6.58 3.83
CA ALA A 231 -7.31 7.30 2.86
C ALA A 231 -7.34 6.57 1.52
N GLU A 232 -8.48 6.58 0.84
CA GLU A 232 -8.58 6.10 -0.54
C GLU A 232 -8.57 7.30 -1.49
N MET A 233 -7.65 7.30 -2.43
CA MET A 233 -7.49 8.37 -3.41
C MET A 233 -7.37 7.84 -4.83
N TRP A 234 -7.97 8.55 -5.77
CA TRP A 234 -7.83 8.26 -7.18
C TRP A 234 -6.64 9.01 -7.75
N VAL A 235 -5.74 8.27 -8.37
CA VAL A 235 -4.55 8.80 -9.03
C VAL A 235 -4.52 8.38 -10.49
N SER A 236 -3.89 9.18 -11.35
CA SER A 236 -3.53 8.78 -12.71
C SER A 236 -2.02 8.67 -12.80
N VAL A 237 -1.53 7.47 -13.08
CA VAL A 237 -0.11 7.16 -13.22
C VAL A 237 0.28 7.27 -14.70
N ARG A 238 1.42 7.90 -14.98
CA ARG A 238 1.99 7.95 -16.33
C ARG A 238 2.78 6.67 -16.61
N THR A 239 2.28 5.87 -17.55
CA THR A 239 2.96 4.66 -18.00
C THR A 239 3.40 4.79 -19.45
N ALA A 240 4.24 3.87 -19.93
CA ALA A 240 4.65 3.84 -21.34
C ALA A 240 3.48 3.64 -22.31
N GLU A 241 2.38 3.04 -21.83
CA GLU A 241 1.16 2.76 -22.61
C GLU A 241 0.12 3.89 -22.52
N GLY A 242 0.40 4.94 -21.72
CA GLY A 242 -0.50 6.07 -21.49
C GLY A 242 -0.80 6.27 -19.99
N GLU A 243 -1.81 7.09 -19.71
CA GLU A 243 -2.24 7.35 -18.35
C GLU A 243 -3.18 6.24 -17.86
N GLN A 244 -2.86 5.66 -16.71
CA GLN A 244 -3.71 4.66 -16.05
C GLN A 244 -4.29 5.23 -14.77
N ARG A 245 -5.62 5.22 -14.67
CA ARG A 245 -6.35 5.65 -13.47
C ARG A 245 -6.44 4.49 -12.48
N GLN A 246 -5.95 4.72 -11.28
CA GLN A 246 -5.92 3.74 -10.20
C GLN A 246 -6.51 4.32 -8.93
N CYS A 247 -7.07 3.48 -8.07
CA CYS A 247 -7.50 3.83 -6.72
C CYS A 247 -6.49 3.25 -5.72
N TRP A 248 -5.82 4.12 -4.98
CA TRP A 248 -4.86 3.69 -3.97
C TRP A 248 -5.41 3.91 -2.57
N ARG A 249 -5.36 2.87 -1.75
CA ARG A 249 -5.56 2.96 -0.31
C ARG A 249 -4.23 3.30 0.31
N SER A 250 -4.09 4.54 0.81
CA SER A 250 -2.86 5.13 1.31
C SER A 250 -2.89 5.28 2.82
N GLY A 251 -1.82 4.83 3.47
CA GLY A 251 -1.52 5.07 4.87
C GLY A 251 -0.24 5.88 5.00
N PHE A 252 -0.10 6.61 6.08
CA PHE A 252 1.04 7.50 6.30
C PHE A 252 1.64 7.28 7.69
N VAL A 253 2.96 7.42 7.80
CA VAL A 253 3.71 7.35 9.04
C VAL A 253 4.66 8.54 9.09
N ARG A 254 4.55 9.38 10.12
CA ARG A 254 5.51 10.47 10.33
C ARG A 254 6.84 9.89 10.81
N LEU A 255 7.91 10.25 10.13
CA LEU A 255 9.26 9.87 10.51
C LEU A 255 9.89 11.02 11.28
N ALA A 256 10.38 10.74 12.49
CA ALA A 256 11.06 11.71 13.33
C ALA A 256 12.42 11.17 13.78
N SER A 257 13.38 12.04 14.06
CA SER A 257 14.68 11.64 14.57
C SER A 257 14.54 11.07 15.98
N PRO A 258 14.98 9.83 16.23
CA PRO A 258 14.95 9.25 17.57
C PRO A 258 16.00 9.85 18.52
N LEU A 259 16.97 10.62 17.98
CA LEU A 259 18.11 11.16 18.72
C LEU A 259 17.95 12.62 19.13
N ALA A 260 16.87 13.30 18.69
CA ALA A 260 16.62 14.70 19.02
C ALA A 260 15.72 14.81 20.26
N GLU A 261 16.03 15.75 21.17
CA GLU A 261 15.16 16.08 22.31
C GLU A 261 13.79 16.58 21.87
N GLU A 262 13.73 17.33 20.76
CA GLU A 262 12.50 17.65 20.05
C GLU A 262 12.46 16.84 18.74
N PRO A 263 11.36 16.12 18.43
CA PRO A 263 11.26 15.30 17.24
C PRO A 263 11.25 16.14 15.98
N VAL A 264 12.40 16.31 15.35
CA VAL A 264 12.52 16.94 14.02
C VAL A 264 11.93 15.97 12.97
N PRO A 265 10.93 16.39 12.17
CA PRO A 265 10.39 15.54 11.13
C PRO A 265 11.45 15.28 10.05
N LEU A 266 11.76 13.99 9.84
CA LEU A 266 12.68 13.53 8.78
C LEU A 266 11.96 13.31 7.44
N GLY A 267 10.62 13.27 7.47
CA GLY A 267 9.78 12.99 6.32
C GLY A 267 8.57 12.15 6.67
N VAL A 268 7.96 11.57 5.66
CA VAL A 268 6.77 10.71 5.78
C VAL A 268 7.01 9.38 5.08
N GLY A 269 6.72 8.29 5.76
CA GLY A 269 6.52 6.99 5.15
C GLY A 269 5.12 6.95 4.55
N TRP A 270 5.03 6.88 3.23
CA TRP A 270 3.79 6.69 2.49
C TRP A 270 3.69 5.24 2.04
N LEU A 271 2.67 4.55 2.54
CA LEU A 271 2.36 3.16 2.21
C LEU A 271 1.07 3.15 1.40
N PHE A 272 1.04 2.44 0.29
CA PHE A 272 -0.17 2.35 -0.52
C PHE A 272 -0.38 0.98 -1.15
N GLN A 273 -1.64 0.68 -1.41
CA GLN A 273 -2.08 -0.54 -2.10
C GLN A 273 -3.05 -0.17 -3.21
N ASP A 274 -2.85 -0.75 -4.39
CA ASP A 274 -3.82 -0.63 -5.48
C ASP A 274 -5.07 -1.45 -5.13
N VAL A 275 -6.19 -0.75 -4.95
CA VAL A 275 -7.51 -1.32 -4.66
C VAL A 275 -8.50 -1.08 -5.80
N THR A 276 -8.00 -0.74 -7.00
CA THR A 276 -8.81 -0.38 -8.17
C THR A 276 -9.82 -1.46 -8.51
N GLN A 277 -9.40 -2.71 -8.58
CA GLN A 277 -10.30 -3.83 -8.89
C GLN A 277 -11.37 -4.03 -7.80
N ALA A 278 -10.99 -3.92 -6.53
CA ALA A 278 -11.93 -4.02 -5.42
C ALA A 278 -12.98 -2.90 -5.50
N LYS A 279 -12.55 -1.67 -5.77
CA LYS A 279 -13.47 -0.52 -5.92
C LYS A 279 -14.37 -0.63 -7.14
N GLN A 280 -13.85 -1.07 -8.25
CA GLN A 280 -14.67 -1.34 -9.44
C GLN A 280 -15.72 -2.43 -9.16
N GLY A 281 -15.33 -3.52 -8.49
CA GLY A 281 -16.25 -4.57 -8.07
C GLY A 281 -17.32 -4.08 -7.07
N GLU A 282 -16.95 -3.24 -6.11
CA GLU A 282 -17.90 -2.61 -5.18
C GLU A 282 -18.91 -1.72 -5.93
N GLN A 283 -18.44 -0.90 -6.88
CA GLN A 283 -19.29 -0.03 -7.70
C GLN A 283 -20.23 -0.86 -8.61
N GLU A 284 -19.72 -1.91 -9.24
CA GLU A 284 -20.53 -2.83 -10.06
C GLU A 284 -21.59 -3.54 -9.19
N ALA A 285 -21.21 -4.08 -8.04
CA ALA A 285 -22.15 -4.71 -7.12
C ALA A 285 -23.21 -3.72 -6.58
N ALA A 286 -22.83 -2.47 -6.33
CA ALA A 286 -23.78 -1.43 -5.93
C ALA A 286 -24.75 -1.10 -7.07
N MET A 287 -24.27 -1.00 -8.31
CA MET A 287 -25.11 -0.78 -9.50
C MET A 287 -26.10 -1.94 -9.73
N LEU A 288 -25.63 -3.18 -9.62
CA LEU A 288 -26.50 -4.37 -9.77
C LEU A 288 -27.58 -4.42 -8.68
N ARG A 289 -27.21 -4.11 -7.43
CA ARG A 289 -28.18 -4.00 -6.32
C ARG A 289 -29.20 -2.90 -6.57
N PHE A 290 -28.77 -1.74 -7.03
CA PHE A 290 -29.66 -0.64 -7.37
C PHE A 290 -30.66 -1.07 -8.47
N ARG A 291 -30.19 -1.66 -9.58
CA ARG A 291 -31.03 -2.16 -10.67
C ARG A 291 -32.03 -3.23 -10.19
N ALA A 292 -31.58 -4.18 -9.36
CA ALA A 292 -32.48 -5.19 -8.77
C ALA A 292 -33.58 -4.56 -7.91
N ASN A 293 -33.23 -3.55 -7.09
CA ASN A 293 -34.19 -2.79 -6.29
C ASN A 293 -35.19 -2.02 -7.15
N GLN A 294 -34.76 -1.43 -8.26
CA GLN A 294 -35.69 -0.75 -9.19
C GLN A 294 -36.68 -1.72 -9.83
N LEU A 295 -36.22 -2.90 -10.28
CA LEU A 295 -37.08 -3.95 -10.81
C LEU A 295 -38.11 -4.43 -9.77
N HIS A 296 -37.69 -4.60 -8.52
CA HIS A 296 -38.58 -5.00 -7.42
C HIS A 296 -39.64 -3.94 -7.12
N ARG A 297 -39.21 -2.67 -7.02
CA ARG A 297 -40.13 -1.53 -6.79
C ARG A 297 -41.11 -1.37 -7.91
N ALA A 298 -40.64 -1.47 -9.17
CA ALA A 298 -41.48 -1.43 -10.37
C ALA A 298 -42.54 -2.56 -10.33
N ALA A 299 -42.13 -3.77 -10.00
CA ALA A 299 -43.07 -4.91 -9.94
C ALA A 299 -44.15 -4.71 -8.86
N ARG A 300 -43.79 -4.16 -7.71
CA ARG A 300 -44.79 -3.81 -6.68
C ARG A 300 -45.77 -2.72 -7.13
N ALA A 301 -45.22 -1.64 -7.69
CA ALA A 301 -46.06 -0.55 -8.18
C ALA A 301 -46.96 -0.99 -9.32
N ALA A 302 -46.47 -1.78 -10.27
CA ALA A 302 -47.24 -2.33 -11.38
C ALA A 302 -48.35 -3.29 -10.94
N ALA A 303 -48.17 -3.98 -9.79
CA ALA A 303 -49.20 -4.88 -9.25
C ALA A 303 -50.42 -4.13 -8.69
N GLU A 304 -50.29 -2.84 -8.38
CA GLU A 304 -51.38 -1.98 -7.92
C GLU A 304 -52.10 -1.28 -9.07
N CYS A 305 -51.65 -1.41 -10.33
CA CYS A 305 -52.29 -0.80 -11.48
C CYS A 305 -53.48 -1.67 -11.92
N GLU A 306 -54.64 -1.04 -12.13
CA GLU A 306 -55.83 -1.70 -12.68
C GLU A 306 -55.70 -1.94 -14.20
N ASP A 307 -55.08 -0.98 -14.94
CA ASP A 307 -54.77 -1.12 -16.37
C ASP A 307 -53.39 -1.76 -16.58
N PRO A 308 -53.32 -2.92 -17.25
CA PRO A 308 -52.04 -3.52 -17.58
C PRO A 308 -51.16 -2.65 -18.52
N ALA A 309 -51.73 -1.72 -19.29
CA ALA A 309 -50.95 -0.77 -20.10
C ALA A 309 -50.26 0.26 -19.20
N GLU A 310 -50.92 0.69 -18.13
CA GLU A 310 -50.31 1.52 -17.08
C GLU A 310 -49.18 0.77 -16.38
N ALA A 311 -49.38 -0.49 -16.00
CA ALA A 311 -48.36 -1.35 -15.43
C ALA A 311 -47.10 -1.46 -16.32
N ALA A 312 -47.26 -1.56 -17.63
CA ALA A 312 -46.14 -1.55 -18.60
C ALA A 312 -45.34 -0.25 -18.53
N THR A 313 -46.04 0.90 -18.40
CA THR A 313 -45.41 2.23 -18.26
C THR A 313 -44.69 2.39 -16.95
N VAL A 314 -45.27 1.89 -15.86
CA VAL A 314 -44.61 1.88 -14.53
C VAL A 314 -43.28 1.13 -14.59
N HIS A 315 -43.22 -0.03 -15.24
CA HIS A 315 -41.96 -0.76 -15.41
C HIS A 315 -40.93 0.08 -16.21
N LEU A 316 -41.35 0.83 -17.21
CA LEU A 316 -40.50 1.68 -18.02
C LEU A 316 -39.93 2.84 -17.19
N ASP A 317 -40.77 3.53 -16.43
CA ASP A 317 -40.38 4.68 -15.61
C ASP A 317 -39.35 4.32 -14.52
N PHE A 318 -39.60 3.22 -13.80
CA PHE A 318 -38.63 2.74 -12.82
C PHE A 318 -37.32 2.31 -13.46
N ALA A 319 -37.35 1.69 -14.63
CA ALA A 319 -36.16 1.25 -15.33
C ALA A 319 -35.31 2.43 -15.83
N LEU A 320 -35.94 3.58 -16.12
CA LEU A 320 -35.25 4.77 -16.62
C LEU A 320 -34.27 5.33 -15.59
N ALA A 321 -34.60 5.25 -14.28
CA ALA A 321 -33.80 5.80 -13.20
C ALA A 321 -32.37 5.26 -13.20
N GLY A 322 -31.39 6.14 -13.43
CA GLY A 322 -29.96 5.78 -13.44
C GLY A 322 -29.50 4.94 -14.65
N PHE A 323 -30.43 4.54 -15.56
CA PHE A 323 -30.11 3.66 -16.67
C PHE A 323 -30.08 4.38 -18.03
N ALA A 324 -31.09 5.22 -18.31
CA ALA A 324 -31.20 5.96 -19.56
C ALA A 324 -31.83 7.34 -19.33
N ASP A 325 -31.75 8.22 -20.31
CA ASP A 325 -32.36 9.55 -20.24
C ASP A 325 -33.75 9.54 -20.82
N HIS A 326 -33.96 8.70 -21.85
CA HIS A 326 -35.28 8.52 -22.49
C HIS A 326 -35.54 7.04 -22.75
N ALA A 327 -36.82 6.67 -22.81
CA ALA A 327 -37.22 5.35 -23.22
C ALA A 327 -38.55 5.41 -23.98
N VAL A 328 -38.75 4.52 -24.94
CA VAL A 328 -39.98 4.40 -25.70
C VAL A 328 -40.41 2.94 -25.84
N ILE A 329 -41.72 2.71 -25.91
CA ILE A 329 -42.29 1.40 -26.21
C ILE A 329 -43.02 1.50 -27.55
N ASP A 330 -42.59 0.69 -28.50
CA ASP A 330 -43.23 0.56 -29.84
C ASP A 330 -43.81 -0.86 -29.95
N ARG A 331 -45.13 -0.96 -30.17
CA ARG A 331 -45.89 -2.21 -30.27
C ARG A 331 -46.09 -2.62 -31.72
N VAL A 332 -46.03 -3.92 -32.00
CA VAL A 332 -46.36 -4.49 -33.33
C VAL A 332 -47.85 -4.34 -33.61
N VAL A 333 -48.19 -3.79 -34.79
CA VAL A 333 -49.57 -3.65 -35.28
C VAL A 333 -49.96 -4.85 -36.16
N GLY A 334 -51.20 -5.33 -36.02
CA GLY A 334 -51.70 -6.48 -36.76
C GLY A 334 -51.67 -7.80 -35.98
N GLY A 335 -51.56 -7.69 -34.66
CA GLY A 335 -51.46 -8.82 -33.76
C GLY A 335 -50.03 -9.17 -33.42
N SER A 336 -49.88 -10.03 -32.43
CA SER A 336 -48.60 -10.53 -32.00
C SER A 336 -47.98 -11.38 -33.10
N ARG A 337 -46.77 -11.05 -33.52
CA ARG A 337 -46.04 -11.76 -34.57
C ARG A 337 -45.55 -13.12 -34.04
N ALA A 338 -45.99 -14.20 -34.69
CA ALA A 338 -45.44 -15.52 -34.43
C ALA A 338 -44.14 -15.73 -35.22
N ASP A 339 -43.26 -16.58 -34.72
CA ASP A 339 -42.04 -16.95 -35.45
C ASP A 339 -42.42 -17.54 -36.80
N GLY A 340 -41.90 -16.94 -37.90
CA GLY A 340 -42.16 -17.36 -39.26
C GLY A 340 -43.11 -16.45 -40.06
N ASP A 341 -43.73 -15.44 -39.47
CA ASP A 341 -44.55 -14.46 -40.22
C ASP A 341 -43.65 -13.51 -41.01
N VAL A 342 -43.78 -13.50 -42.33
CA VAL A 342 -42.88 -12.82 -43.31
C VAL A 342 -43.40 -11.43 -43.74
N GLY A 343 -44.50 -10.94 -43.17
CA GLY A 343 -45.07 -9.63 -43.53
C GLY A 343 -44.25 -8.44 -43.03
N PRO A 344 -44.40 -7.24 -43.59
CA PRO A 344 -43.69 -6.06 -43.12
C PRO A 344 -44.10 -5.71 -41.69
N VAL A 345 -43.11 -5.51 -40.82
CA VAL A 345 -43.33 -5.13 -39.41
C VAL A 345 -43.84 -3.69 -39.37
N ARG A 346 -45.01 -3.49 -38.80
CA ARG A 346 -45.55 -2.13 -38.53
C ARG A 346 -45.52 -1.91 -37.02
N LEU A 347 -45.00 -0.77 -36.59
CA LEU A 347 -44.90 -0.41 -35.18
C LEU A 347 -45.73 0.81 -34.86
N VAL A 348 -46.25 0.84 -33.65
CA VAL A 348 -47.00 1.96 -33.08
C VAL A 348 -46.42 2.30 -31.74
N ARG A 349 -46.02 3.54 -31.53
CA ARG A 349 -45.54 4.01 -30.24
C ARG A 349 -46.68 4.10 -29.25
N ILE A 350 -46.56 3.38 -28.12
CA ILE A 350 -47.61 3.35 -27.11
C ILE A 350 -47.18 4.03 -25.80
N ALA A 351 -45.91 4.23 -25.59
CA ALA A 351 -45.40 4.98 -24.42
C ALA A 351 -44.08 5.64 -24.75
N ALA A 352 -43.82 6.77 -24.11
CA ALA A 352 -42.54 7.47 -24.10
C ALA A 352 -42.33 8.13 -22.74
N THR A 353 -41.16 7.98 -22.14
CA THR A 353 -40.79 8.60 -20.89
C THR A 353 -39.39 9.25 -21.00
N PRO A 354 -39.05 10.23 -20.16
CA PRO A 354 -39.95 10.90 -19.20
C PRO A 354 -41.05 11.74 -19.89
N ALA A 355 -42.14 11.97 -19.15
CA ALA A 355 -43.20 12.87 -19.59
C ALA A 355 -42.63 14.26 -19.85
N GLY A 356 -42.93 14.84 -21.00
CA GLY A 356 -42.39 16.16 -21.38
C GLY A 356 -41.18 16.13 -22.30
N THR A 357 -40.64 14.97 -22.67
CA THR A 357 -39.71 14.83 -23.78
C THR A 357 -40.36 15.37 -25.07
N PRO A 358 -39.62 16.12 -25.92
CA PRO A 358 -40.16 16.49 -27.23
C PRO A 358 -40.44 15.21 -28.04
N GLY A 359 -41.68 14.83 -28.09
CA GLY A 359 -42.21 13.59 -28.63
C GLY A 359 -43.46 13.17 -27.88
N PRO A 360 -44.26 12.21 -28.37
CA PRO A 360 -45.50 11.84 -27.70
C PRO A 360 -45.24 11.38 -26.29
N SER A 361 -45.65 12.18 -25.31
CA SER A 361 -45.93 11.70 -23.98
C SER A 361 -46.95 10.59 -24.06
N LEU A 362 -47.03 9.76 -23.02
CA LEU A 362 -48.05 8.72 -22.87
C LEU A 362 -49.30 8.96 -23.68
N LEU A 363 -49.58 8.06 -24.53
CA LEU A 363 -50.55 8.24 -25.57
C LEU A 363 -51.96 8.26 -25.08
N THR A 364 -52.60 9.33 -25.33
CA THR A 364 -54.02 9.48 -25.28
C THR A 364 -54.64 8.59 -26.36
N GLY A 365 -55.07 7.37 -25.95
CA GLY A 365 -55.91 6.50 -26.77
C GLY A 365 -55.29 5.11 -27.03
N ALA A 366 -56.16 4.12 -27.16
CA ALA A 366 -55.82 2.70 -27.34
C ALA A 366 -55.06 2.36 -28.65
N ALA A 367 -54.97 3.33 -29.58
CA ALA A 367 -54.40 3.12 -30.92
C ALA A 367 -52.88 3.40 -30.99
N GLY A 368 -52.32 4.26 -30.11
CA GLY A 368 -50.92 4.70 -30.17
C GLY A 368 -50.61 5.59 -31.41
N LEU A 369 -49.36 6.06 -31.53
CA LEU A 369 -48.89 6.87 -32.65
C LEU A 369 -48.14 5.96 -33.66
N PRO A 370 -48.59 5.91 -34.94
CA PRO A 370 -47.85 5.17 -35.96
C PRO A 370 -46.44 5.70 -36.14
N VAL A 371 -45.44 4.84 -36.04
CA VAL A 371 -44.04 5.16 -36.34
C VAL A 371 -43.65 4.56 -37.69
N ARG A 372 -42.92 5.33 -38.49
CA ARG A 372 -42.37 4.89 -39.76
C ARG A 372 -40.87 4.81 -39.64
N TYR A 373 -40.39 3.60 -39.49
CA TYR A 373 -38.96 3.35 -39.43
C TYR A 373 -38.43 2.89 -40.76
N GLU A 374 -37.29 3.43 -41.17
CA GLU A 374 -36.59 2.98 -42.36
C GLU A 374 -36.02 1.58 -42.18
N GLU A 375 -35.81 0.89 -43.30
CA GLU A 375 -35.15 -0.42 -43.29
C GLU A 375 -33.76 -0.30 -42.65
N GLY A 376 -33.47 -1.21 -41.77
CA GLY A 376 -32.22 -1.17 -40.95
C GLY A 376 -32.33 -0.38 -39.65
N HIS A 377 -33.49 0.21 -39.31
CA HIS A 377 -33.68 0.83 -38.00
C HIS A 377 -33.45 -0.16 -36.85
N PRO A 378 -32.74 0.21 -35.77
CA PRO A 378 -32.38 -0.70 -34.66
C PRO A 378 -33.58 -1.40 -34.01
N ALA A 379 -34.72 -0.72 -33.88
CA ALA A 379 -35.96 -1.31 -33.35
C ALA A 379 -36.50 -2.41 -34.28
N LEU A 380 -36.49 -2.21 -35.61
CA LEU A 380 -36.91 -3.25 -36.58
C LEU A 380 -35.95 -4.44 -36.57
N GLN A 381 -34.62 -4.18 -36.51
CA GLN A 381 -33.63 -5.24 -36.38
C GLN A 381 -33.85 -6.06 -35.13
N CYS A 382 -34.17 -5.42 -34.00
CA CYS A 382 -34.46 -6.05 -32.73
C CYS A 382 -35.65 -7.02 -32.84
N VAL A 383 -36.73 -6.60 -33.47
CA VAL A 383 -37.92 -7.43 -33.72
C VAL A 383 -37.60 -8.62 -34.63
N VAL A 384 -36.88 -8.39 -35.74
CA VAL A 384 -36.52 -9.44 -36.71
C VAL A 384 -35.55 -10.47 -36.11
N ARG A 385 -34.55 -10.01 -35.37
CA ARG A 385 -33.53 -10.87 -34.75
C ARG A 385 -34.00 -11.54 -33.46
N ALA A 386 -35.16 -11.12 -32.93
CA ALA A 386 -35.69 -11.54 -31.64
C ALA A 386 -34.67 -11.40 -30.49
N GLY A 387 -33.79 -10.41 -30.56
CA GLY A 387 -32.72 -10.14 -29.59
C GLY A 387 -32.42 -8.66 -29.44
N SER A 388 -31.68 -8.28 -28.43
CA SER A 388 -31.30 -6.88 -28.16
C SER A 388 -30.35 -6.32 -29.25
N VAL A 389 -30.54 -5.06 -29.63
CA VAL A 389 -29.73 -4.34 -30.62
C VAL A 389 -29.25 -3.02 -30.02
N ARG A 390 -27.94 -2.78 -30.12
CA ARG A 390 -27.30 -1.52 -29.72
C ARG A 390 -26.96 -0.68 -30.92
N ALA A 391 -27.13 0.63 -30.84
CA ALA A 391 -26.73 1.59 -31.85
C ALA A 391 -26.09 2.80 -31.21
N ASP A 392 -25.10 3.39 -31.86
CA ASP A 392 -24.23 4.40 -31.29
C ASP A 392 -23.92 5.48 -32.34
N ALA A 393 -24.06 6.74 -31.94
CA ALA A 393 -23.64 7.93 -32.67
C ALA A 393 -22.70 8.82 -31.85
N GLY A 394 -22.14 8.32 -30.72
CA GLY A 394 -21.30 9.10 -29.82
C GLY A 394 -19.92 9.51 -30.38
N SER A 395 -19.52 8.88 -31.50
CA SER A 395 -18.26 9.20 -32.19
C SER A 395 -18.40 10.23 -33.33
N VAL A 396 -19.61 10.68 -33.65
CA VAL A 396 -19.83 11.66 -34.71
C VAL A 396 -20.05 13.06 -34.13
N PRO A 397 -19.84 14.13 -34.94
CA PRO A 397 -20.10 15.49 -34.49
C PRO A 397 -21.56 15.70 -34.01
N PRO A 398 -21.80 16.61 -33.04
CA PRO A 398 -23.11 16.81 -32.40
C PRO A 398 -24.27 17.02 -33.35
N ASP A 399 -24.08 17.80 -34.41
CA ASP A 399 -25.13 18.05 -35.40
C ASP A 399 -25.53 16.78 -36.16
N ARG A 400 -24.56 15.93 -36.50
CA ARG A 400 -24.82 14.63 -37.14
C ARG A 400 -25.44 13.64 -36.17
N ALA A 401 -25.03 13.66 -34.90
CA ALA A 401 -25.65 12.82 -33.87
C ALA A 401 -27.13 13.22 -33.68
N ARG A 402 -27.42 14.51 -33.67
CA ARG A 402 -28.80 15.00 -33.60
C ARG A 402 -29.64 14.57 -34.82
N ALA A 403 -29.09 14.71 -36.04
CA ALA A 403 -29.78 14.24 -37.25
C ALA A 403 -30.02 12.73 -37.19
N TRP A 404 -29.03 11.94 -36.75
CA TRP A 404 -29.13 10.50 -36.56
C TRP A 404 -30.27 10.10 -35.60
N ALA A 405 -30.46 10.85 -34.50
CA ALA A 405 -31.56 10.62 -33.56
C ALA A 405 -32.93 10.97 -34.19
N LEU A 406 -33.02 12.13 -34.81
CA LEU A 406 -34.30 12.62 -35.43
C LEU A 406 -34.77 11.74 -36.57
N ASP A 407 -33.86 11.27 -37.44
CA ASP A 407 -34.15 10.31 -38.51
C ASP A 407 -34.75 9.01 -37.98
N ARG A 408 -34.43 8.67 -36.72
CA ARG A 408 -34.96 7.50 -36.02
C ARG A 408 -36.19 7.77 -35.17
N GLN A 409 -36.72 8.99 -35.27
CA GLN A 409 -37.88 9.45 -34.47
C GLN A 409 -37.61 9.32 -32.95
N TRP A 410 -36.36 9.56 -32.54
CA TRP A 410 -35.91 9.64 -31.17
C TRP A 410 -35.67 11.08 -30.72
N PRO A 411 -35.60 11.36 -29.42
CA PRO A 411 -35.18 12.67 -28.90
C PRO A 411 -33.84 13.10 -29.51
N GLY A 412 -33.73 14.38 -29.88
CA GLY A 412 -32.60 14.90 -30.67
C GLY A 412 -31.27 14.97 -29.89
N ASP A 413 -31.28 14.77 -28.59
CA ASP A 413 -30.13 14.66 -27.71
C ASP A 413 -29.64 13.19 -27.52
N ALA A 414 -30.36 12.20 -28.04
CA ALA A 414 -29.98 10.82 -27.95
C ALA A 414 -28.78 10.51 -28.86
N VAL A 415 -27.73 9.92 -28.30
CA VAL A 415 -26.53 9.49 -29.03
C VAL A 415 -26.27 7.99 -28.92
N HIS A 416 -26.81 7.33 -27.89
CA HIS A 416 -26.69 5.89 -27.69
C HIS A 416 -28.09 5.28 -27.54
N ALA A 417 -28.33 4.16 -28.19
CA ALA A 417 -29.58 3.44 -28.12
C ALA A 417 -29.38 1.96 -27.81
N LEU A 418 -30.32 1.40 -27.04
CA LEU A 418 -30.44 -0.03 -26.76
C LEU A 418 -31.91 -0.43 -26.95
N CYS A 419 -32.17 -1.26 -27.94
CA CYS A 419 -33.47 -1.83 -28.22
C CYS A 419 -33.53 -3.26 -27.62
N ALA A 420 -34.58 -3.58 -26.86
CA ALA A 420 -34.86 -4.91 -26.35
C ALA A 420 -36.24 -5.37 -26.80
N VAL A 421 -36.34 -6.62 -27.27
CA VAL A 421 -37.60 -7.18 -27.81
C VAL A 421 -38.58 -7.47 -26.68
N LEU A 422 -39.83 -7.07 -26.89
CA LEU A 422 -40.97 -7.42 -26.02
C LEU A 422 -41.57 -8.75 -26.50
N ARG A 423 -41.26 -9.82 -25.76
CA ARG A 423 -41.74 -11.18 -26.13
C ARG A 423 -42.48 -11.82 -24.96
N SER A 424 -43.65 -12.37 -25.23
CA SER A 424 -44.45 -13.14 -24.29
C SER A 424 -45.04 -14.37 -24.97
N ARG A 425 -45.03 -15.52 -24.34
CA ARG A 425 -45.61 -16.77 -24.84
C ARG A 425 -45.22 -17.12 -26.29
N GLY A 426 -43.92 -16.92 -26.63
CA GLY A 426 -43.42 -17.20 -27.99
C GLY A 426 -43.76 -16.14 -29.03
N ARG A 427 -44.49 -15.09 -28.69
CA ARG A 427 -44.99 -14.03 -29.62
C ARG A 427 -44.22 -12.73 -29.39
N THR A 428 -43.82 -12.08 -30.47
CA THR A 428 -43.19 -10.74 -30.41
C THR A 428 -44.27 -9.68 -30.36
N LEU A 429 -44.36 -8.94 -29.27
CA LEU A 429 -45.36 -7.91 -29.03
C LEU A 429 -44.89 -6.51 -29.44
N GLY A 430 -43.56 -6.28 -29.45
CA GLY A 430 -43.01 -4.97 -29.76
C GLY A 430 -41.52 -4.87 -29.39
N VAL A 431 -41.09 -3.65 -29.16
CA VAL A 431 -39.72 -3.31 -28.73
C VAL A 431 -39.76 -2.17 -27.71
N VAL A 432 -38.92 -2.27 -26.69
CA VAL A 432 -38.58 -1.14 -25.83
C VAL A 432 -37.20 -0.61 -26.22
N THR A 433 -37.07 0.69 -26.35
CA THR A 433 -35.81 1.35 -26.68
C THR A 433 -35.43 2.30 -25.57
N PHE A 434 -34.25 2.12 -25.03
CA PHE A 434 -33.61 3.00 -24.05
C PHE A 434 -32.58 3.88 -24.76
N LEU A 435 -32.53 5.17 -24.42
CA LEU A 435 -31.71 6.16 -25.08
C LEU A 435 -30.90 6.95 -24.07
N ARG A 436 -29.63 7.22 -24.38
CA ARG A 436 -28.71 8.04 -23.59
C ARG A 436 -28.21 9.22 -24.41
N GLY A 437 -28.09 10.36 -23.75
CA GLY A 437 -27.45 11.55 -24.27
C GLY A 437 -25.91 11.51 -24.19
N PRO A 438 -25.22 12.56 -24.67
CA PRO A 438 -23.76 12.61 -24.76
C PRO A 438 -23.04 12.63 -23.40
N GLY A 439 -23.74 12.95 -22.32
CA GLY A 439 -23.19 12.93 -20.97
C GLY A 439 -23.09 11.53 -20.32
N ARG A 440 -23.56 10.48 -20.99
CA ARG A 440 -23.53 9.10 -20.51
C ARG A 440 -22.66 8.20 -21.39
N ASN A 441 -22.11 7.16 -20.79
CA ASN A 441 -21.40 6.12 -21.53
C ASN A 441 -22.35 5.33 -22.43
N ARG A 442 -21.82 4.81 -23.54
CA ARG A 442 -22.54 3.86 -24.43
C ARG A 442 -23.06 2.66 -23.64
N PHE A 443 -24.10 2.03 -24.15
CA PHE A 443 -24.64 0.81 -23.58
C PHE A 443 -23.67 -0.36 -23.75
N GLU A 444 -23.44 -1.10 -22.67
CA GLU A 444 -22.59 -2.28 -22.63
C GLU A 444 -23.41 -3.58 -22.65
N ARG A 445 -22.73 -4.73 -22.62
CA ARG A 445 -23.40 -6.04 -22.61
C ARG A 445 -24.23 -6.26 -21.34
N ALA A 446 -23.75 -5.82 -20.20
CA ALA A 446 -24.46 -5.88 -18.93
C ALA A 446 -25.75 -5.03 -18.94
N ASP A 447 -25.76 -3.91 -19.68
CA ASP A 447 -26.95 -3.09 -19.86
C ASP A 447 -28.02 -3.80 -20.67
N ALA A 448 -27.63 -4.61 -21.69
CA ALA A 448 -28.55 -5.40 -22.46
C ALA A 448 -29.33 -6.41 -21.62
N THR A 449 -28.66 -7.10 -20.72
CA THR A 449 -29.30 -8.04 -19.77
C THR A 449 -30.35 -7.35 -18.90
N TYR A 450 -30.02 -6.18 -18.36
CA TYR A 450 -31.01 -5.41 -17.58
C TYR A 450 -32.18 -4.94 -18.42
N ALA A 451 -31.95 -4.46 -19.65
CA ALA A 451 -33.02 -4.06 -20.57
C ALA A 451 -33.92 -5.24 -20.95
N GLU A 452 -33.35 -6.42 -21.13
CA GLU A 452 -34.11 -7.65 -21.40
C GLU A 452 -34.99 -8.05 -20.22
N ASP A 453 -34.49 -7.95 -18.98
CA ASP A 453 -35.24 -8.17 -17.75
C ASP A 453 -36.44 -7.21 -17.61
N VAL A 454 -36.28 -5.94 -18.00
CA VAL A 454 -37.34 -4.96 -18.02
C VAL A 454 -38.32 -5.31 -19.15
N ALA A 455 -37.82 -5.65 -20.35
CA ALA A 455 -38.63 -6.00 -21.51
C ALA A 455 -39.56 -7.19 -21.25
N VAL A 456 -39.11 -8.20 -20.55
CA VAL A 456 -39.94 -9.36 -20.15
C VAL A 456 -41.15 -8.93 -19.30
N ARG A 457 -40.94 -8.01 -18.35
CA ARG A 457 -42.02 -7.51 -17.46
C ARG A 457 -43.00 -6.63 -18.21
N ILE A 458 -42.51 -5.74 -19.06
CA ILE A 458 -43.34 -4.92 -19.96
C ILE A 458 -44.16 -5.82 -20.90
N ALA A 459 -43.53 -6.81 -21.50
CA ALA A 459 -44.20 -7.75 -22.41
C ALA A 459 -45.31 -8.53 -21.69
N ALA A 460 -45.10 -8.98 -20.48
CA ALA A 460 -46.13 -9.69 -19.69
C ALA A 460 -47.35 -8.80 -19.40
N ALA A 461 -47.13 -7.51 -19.05
CA ALA A 461 -48.22 -6.55 -18.84
C ALA A 461 -48.99 -6.26 -20.14
N LEU A 462 -48.30 -6.03 -21.25
CA LEU A 462 -48.93 -5.78 -22.54
C LEU A 462 -49.69 -7.00 -23.06
N ASP A 463 -49.22 -8.22 -22.84
CA ASP A 463 -49.88 -9.43 -23.25
C ASP A 463 -51.23 -9.62 -22.49
N LEU A 464 -51.28 -9.27 -21.21
CA LEU A 464 -52.47 -9.24 -20.39
C LEU A 464 -53.52 -8.24 -20.96
N THR A 465 -53.06 -7.04 -21.41
CA THR A 465 -53.93 -6.06 -22.06
C THR A 465 -54.61 -6.64 -23.30
N GLY A 466 -53.87 -7.41 -24.11
CA GLY A 466 -54.40 -8.09 -25.29
C GLY A 466 -55.52 -9.07 -24.94
N LEU A 467 -55.28 -9.92 -23.92
CA LEU A 467 -56.25 -10.93 -23.46
C LEU A 467 -57.54 -10.33 -22.90
N LEU A 468 -57.45 -9.18 -22.22
CA LEU A 468 -58.63 -8.49 -21.66
C LEU A 468 -59.47 -7.82 -22.74
N ARG A 469 -58.90 -7.46 -23.88
CA ARG A 469 -59.62 -6.86 -25.03
C ARG A 469 -60.28 -7.89 -25.97
N GLU A 470 -59.81 -9.14 -25.93
CA GLU A 470 -60.35 -10.27 -26.69
C GLU A 470 -61.56 -10.94 -25.99
N ARG A 471 -61.81 -10.61 -24.72
CA ARG A 471 -62.99 -11.02 -23.95
C ARG A 471 -64.09 -9.95 -24.02
#